data_9b887b810db79709874c75b894f84461
#
_entry.id   9b887b810db79709874c75b894f84461
#
_cell.length_a   1.000
_cell.length_b   1.000
_cell.length_c   1.000
_cell.angle_alpha   90.00
_cell.angle_beta   90.00
_cell.angle_gamma   90.00
#
_symmetry.space_group_name_H-M   'P 1'
#
loop_
_entity.id
_entity.type
_entity.pdbx_description
1 polymer ?
#
loop_
_entity_poly.entity_id
_entity_poly.type
_entity_poly.pdbx_seq_one_letter_code
_entity_poly.pdbx_strand_id
1 'polypeptide(L)' 'MKLGTLVQFAAYGAVMDTGYVSSHDKEAPEMMWVECVKMGPQRVRKAHTLLEVLSEAG' A
#
# COMPACT_ATOMS: atom_id res chain seq x y z
N MET A 1 -2.02 3.06 -9.11
CA MET A 1 -3.02 2.66 -8.09
C MET A 1 -3.80 3.87 -7.64
N LYS A 2 -5.10 3.77 -7.58
CA LYS A 2 -5.94 4.91 -7.18
C LYS A 2 -5.93 5.09 -5.67
N LEU A 3 -6.16 6.32 -5.22
CA LEU A 3 -6.35 6.61 -3.80
C LEU A 3 -7.55 5.83 -3.29
N GLY A 4 -7.44 5.29 -2.08
CA GLY A 4 -8.47 4.44 -1.49
C GLY A 4 -8.37 2.97 -1.85
N THR A 5 -7.47 2.59 -2.75
CA THR A 5 -7.22 1.17 -3.07
C THR A 5 -6.79 0.43 -1.81
N LEU A 6 -7.47 -0.68 -1.52
CA LEU A 6 -7.14 -1.53 -0.36
C LEU A 6 -6.01 -2.47 -0.73
N VAL A 7 -5.01 -2.53 0.14
CA VAL A 7 -3.81 -3.35 -0.08
C VAL A 7 -3.47 -4.13 1.17
N GLN A 8 -2.67 -5.17 1.00
CA GLN A 8 -2.06 -5.88 2.12
C GLN A 8 -0.60 -6.14 1.81
N PHE A 9 0.18 -6.31 2.86
CA PHE A 9 1.56 -6.77 2.79
C PHE A 9 1.59 -8.19 3.33
N ALA A 10 1.99 -9.13 2.51
CA ALA A 10 1.99 -10.55 2.86
C ALA A 10 3.30 -11.21 2.48
N ALA A 11 3.77 -12.09 3.33
CA ALA A 11 4.98 -12.88 3.09
C ALA A 11 4.82 -14.25 3.74
N TYR A 12 5.34 -15.27 3.07
CA TYR A 12 5.35 -16.64 3.60
C TYR A 12 3.96 -17.15 4.01
N GLY A 13 2.94 -16.79 3.24
CA GLY A 13 1.57 -17.21 3.51
C GLY A 13 0.88 -16.48 4.65
N ALA A 14 1.49 -15.44 5.21
CA ALA A 14 0.92 -14.67 6.30
C ALA A 14 0.75 -13.20 5.92
N VAL A 15 -0.38 -12.62 6.31
CA VAL A 15 -0.61 -11.18 6.15
C VAL A 15 0.08 -10.45 7.28
N MET A 16 1.00 -9.55 6.93
CA MET A 16 1.75 -8.75 7.89
C MET A 16 1.00 -7.49 8.30
N ASP A 17 0.35 -6.84 7.36
CA ASP A 17 -0.42 -5.63 7.60
C ASP A 17 -1.38 -5.38 6.44
N THR A 18 -2.42 -4.59 6.69
CA THR A 18 -3.36 -4.14 5.67
C THR A 18 -3.50 -2.64 5.76
N GLY A 19 -3.88 -2.03 4.65
CA GLY A 19 -4.06 -0.58 4.62
C GLY A 19 -4.72 -0.13 3.33
N TYR A 20 -4.67 1.17 3.10
CA TYR A 20 -5.18 1.77 1.87
C TYR A 20 -4.22 2.83 1.36
N VAL A 21 -4.24 3.04 0.05
CA VAL A 21 -3.42 4.08 -0.57
C VAL A 21 -4.00 5.44 -0.20
N SER A 22 -3.24 6.22 0.56
CA SER A 22 -3.69 7.52 1.07
C SER A 22 -3.23 8.69 0.21
N SER A 23 -2.06 8.59 -0.40
CA SER A 23 -1.57 9.63 -1.30
C SER A 23 -0.46 9.09 -2.19
N HIS A 24 -0.25 9.78 -3.32
CA HIS A 24 0.91 9.55 -4.17
C HIS A 24 2.00 10.55 -3.80
N ASP A 25 3.26 10.12 -3.91
CA ASP A 25 4.39 11.00 -3.65
C ASP A 25 4.58 11.91 -4.87
N LYS A 26 4.57 13.22 -4.63
CA LYS A 26 4.69 14.21 -5.71
C LYS A 26 6.10 14.30 -6.27
N GLU A 27 7.10 14.01 -5.46
CA GLU A 27 8.51 14.11 -5.85
C GLU A 27 9.05 12.83 -6.46
N ALA A 28 8.49 11.68 -6.05
CA ALA A 28 8.92 10.36 -6.49
C ALA A 28 7.72 9.57 -7.00
N PRO A 29 7.43 9.60 -8.31
CA PRO A 29 6.23 8.94 -8.85
C PRO A 29 6.19 7.43 -8.64
N GLU A 30 7.33 6.79 -8.38
CA GLU A 30 7.40 5.38 -8.06
C GLU A 30 6.99 5.06 -6.61
N MET A 31 6.79 6.08 -5.80
CA MET A 31 6.45 5.94 -4.38
C MET A 31 5.00 6.33 -4.12
N MET A 32 4.45 5.78 -3.05
CA MET A 32 3.13 6.15 -2.58
C MET A 32 3.07 6.01 -1.06
N TRP A 33 2.07 6.63 -0.45
CA TRP A 33 1.80 6.50 0.98
C TRP A 33 0.65 5.54 1.18
N VAL A 34 0.85 4.60 2.10
CA VAL A 34 -0.17 3.63 2.51
C VAL A 34 -0.44 3.85 3.99
N GLU A 35 -1.70 4.04 4.33
CA GLU A 35 -2.13 4.11 5.73
C GLU A 35 -2.39 2.70 6.20
N CYS A 36 -1.47 2.18 7.02
CA CYS A 36 -1.52 0.79 7.49
C CYS A 36 -2.17 0.69 8.86
N VAL A 37 -2.90 -0.40 9.09
CA VAL A 37 -3.61 -0.64 10.35
C VAL A 37 -2.63 -0.75 11.51
N LYS A 38 -1.56 -1.52 11.34
CA LYS A 38 -0.60 -1.76 12.42
C LYS A 38 0.51 -0.73 12.45
N MET A 39 1.09 -0.44 11.29
CA MET A 39 2.30 0.38 11.19
C MET A 39 2.02 1.87 11.05
N GLY A 40 0.77 2.25 10.80
CA GLY A 40 0.44 3.64 10.49
C GLY A 40 0.88 4.04 9.09
N PRO A 41 1.12 5.34 8.83
CA PRO A 41 1.51 5.79 7.49
C PRO A 41 2.89 5.28 7.10
N GLN A 42 2.97 4.66 5.92
CA GLN A 42 4.21 4.12 5.37
C GLN A 42 4.42 4.61 3.94
N ARG A 43 5.63 5.07 3.64
CA ARG A 43 6.05 5.43 2.29
C ARG A 43 6.64 4.20 1.63
N VAL A 44 5.99 3.70 0.59
CA VAL A 44 6.37 2.44 -0.05
C VAL A 44 6.47 2.61 -1.56
N ARG A 45 7.21 1.72 -2.20
CA ARG A 45 7.24 1.65 -3.66
C ARG A 45 5.94 1.05 -4.17
N LYS A 46 5.41 1.60 -5.24
CA LYS A 46 4.21 1.05 -5.90
C LYS A 46 4.41 -0.39 -6.35
N ALA A 47 5.64 -0.73 -6.71
CA ALA A 47 6.04 -2.09 -7.13
C ALA A 47 6.65 -2.92 -6.00
N HIS A 48 6.29 -2.62 -4.73
CA HIS A 48 6.78 -3.37 -3.59
C HIS A 48 6.41 -4.86 -3.73
N THR A 49 7.39 -5.74 -3.55
CA THR A 49 7.22 -7.18 -3.82
C THR A 49 6.21 -7.87 -2.91
N LEU A 50 6.03 -7.37 -1.68
CA LEU A 50 5.09 -7.95 -0.71
C LEU A 50 3.70 -7.34 -0.79
N LEU A 51 3.53 -6.29 -1.59
CA LEU A 51 2.25 -5.59 -1.67
C LEU A 51 1.30 -6.31 -2.61
N GLU A 52 0.08 -6.55 -2.14
CA GLU A 52 -0.98 -7.17 -2.93
C GLU A 52 -2.22 -6.28 -2.89
N VAL A 53 -2.84 -6.08 -4.04
CA VAL A 53 -4.09 -5.31 -4.13
C VAL A 53 -5.26 -6.20 -3.74
N LEU A 54 -6.02 -5.77 -2.74
CA LEU A 54 -7.22 -6.49 -2.31
C LEU A 54 -8.47 -6.00 -3.04
N SER A 55 -8.60 -4.69 -3.21
CA SER A 55 -9.76 -4.08 -3.85
C SER A 55 -9.36 -2.71 -4.38
N GLU A 56 -9.46 -2.51 -5.68
CA GLU A 56 -9.18 -1.21 -6.27
C GLU A 56 -10.32 -0.24 -6.02
N ALA A 57 -9.95 1.02 -5.75
CA ALA A 57 -10.93 2.10 -5.63
C ALA A 57 -11.62 2.32 -6.97
N GLY A 58 -12.90 2.38 -6.93
CA GLY A 58 -13.74 2.55 -8.12
C GLY A 58 -13.78 3.96 -8.68
#